data_1f7e8c75891bf5aeed33d629021cd1cc
#
_entry.id   1f7e8c75891bf5aeed33d629021cd1cc
#
_cell.length_a   1.000
_cell.length_b   1.000
_cell.length_c   1.000
_cell.angle_alpha   90.00
_cell.angle_beta   90.00
_cell.angle_gamma   90.00
#
_symmetry.space_group_name_H-M   'P 1'
#
loop_
_entity.id
_entity.type
_entity.pdbx_description
1 polymer ?
#
loop_
_entity_poly.entity_id
_entity_poly.type
_entity_poly.pdbx_seq_one_letter_code
_entity_poly.pdbx_strand_id
1 'polypeptide(L)'
;TYLLIAAAIIGIFIRAWLRIKQEKETARRAKLEKDQEQRVNRMNMSFFANISHEFRTPLTMISGPVTQLCESPKIEGENKQLLYIVQRSVGRMLRLVNQLMDFNKLENDTLKLRVKRTDIISQLQRFVDIFRINANEKGIALNTYGLEDTFLMWLDVDKLDKIVGNLLSNALKFTPNGGKVELCFDVITREEAARLFTLTDKDIDTQYVKVAVADSGHGIPEEQLEKVFERYYQLDNQSKGTYNWGTGIGLYYARSLALLHHGYLKAGNRTEGNGAVFTLLLPVNDLSYTPEECTLPEEEQNKAFPIQTEEQYQLENTESIRQQKQTLLVVDDDTEVAHYLKALLSPIYKIVCRFDADSAFKAMNEEAPDLVLSDVVMPGRNGYDLCRQIKEDLQLCHIPVILVTAKATVENQVEGLNTGADAYVTKPFEPNYLLALIKSQLKNREKVRSLLSQSTQTDKICLL
;
A
#
# COMPACT_ATOMS: atom_id res chain seq x y z
N THR A 1 22.71 21.69 72.84
CA THR A 1 22.73 22.36 71.52
C THR A 1 23.28 21.46 70.41
N TYR A 2 24.47 20.84 70.60
CA TYR A 2 25.08 19.99 69.58
C TYR A 2 24.28 18.75 69.24
N LEU A 3 23.62 18.08 70.18
CA LEU A 3 22.76 16.93 69.97
C LEU A 3 21.49 17.26 69.14
N LEU A 4 20.92 18.43 69.28
CA LEU A 4 19.77 18.88 68.50
C LEU A 4 20.14 19.19 67.05
N ILE A 5 21.33 19.76 66.82
CA ILE A 5 21.86 20.02 65.47
C ILE A 5 22.15 18.70 64.76
N ALA A 6 22.79 17.75 65.44
CA ALA A 6 23.06 16.42 64.86
C ALA A 6 21.74 15.67 64.49
N ALA A 7 20.73 15.72 65.36
CA ALA A 7 19.40 15.13 65.10
C ALA A 7 18.71 15.77 63.88
N ALA A 8 18.79 17.11 63.74
CA ALA A 8 18.25 17.82 62.56
C ALA A 8 18.99 17.43 61.25
N ILE A 9 20.29 17.31 61.24
CA ILE A 9 21.08 16.88 60.10
C ILE A 9 20.70 15.44 59.70
N ILE A 10 20.63 14.51 60.64
CA ILE A 10 20.19 13.13 60.38
C ILE A 10 18.75 13.10 59.82
N GLY A 11 17.84 13.90 60.36
CA GLY A 11 16.49 14.02 59.84
C GLY A 11 16.43 14.51 58.38
N ILE A 12 17.29 15.47 58.01
CA ILE A 12 17.43 15.96 56.63
C ILE A 12 17.94 14.85 55.73
N PHE A 13 18.97 14.12 56.15
CA PHE A 13 19.51 13.01 55.38
C PHE A 13 18.53 11.88 55.20
N ILE A 14 17.77 11.50 56.21
CA ILE A 14 16.71 10.48 56.10
C ILE A 14 15.62 10.93 55.15
N ARG A 15 15.17 12.19 55.22
CA ARG A 15 14.16 12.73 54.30
C ARG A 15 14.70 12.77 52.87
N ALA A 16 15.91 13.19 52.64
CA ALA A 16 16.53 13.19 51.28
C ALA A 16 16.68 11.76 50.73
N TRP A 17 17.09 10.80 51.57
CA TRP A 17 17.21 9.41 51.19
C TRP A 17 15.85 8.79 50.85
N LEU A 18 14.81 9.07 51.65
CA LEU A 18 13.43 8.61 51.37
C LEU A 18 12.88 9.19 50.05
N ARG A 19 13.13 10.49 49.78
CA ARG A 19 12.76 11.10 48.48
C ARG A 19 13.42 10.43 47.31
N ILE A 20 14.75 10.24 47.36
CA ILE A 20 15.52 9.58 46.29
C ILE A 20 15.02 8.14 46.08
N LYS A 21 14.72 7.41 47.17
CA LYS A 21 14.16 6.07 47.08
C LYS A 21 12.79 6.07 46.41
N GLN A 22 11.91 7.00 46.80
CA GLN A 22 10.57 7.14 46.21
C GLN A 22 10.62 7.52 44.72
N GLU A 23 11.51 8.45 44.33
CA GLU A 23 11.71 8.81 42.94
C GLU A 23 12.25 7.62 42.09
N LYS A 24 13.17 6.83 42.65
CA LYS A 24 13.66 5.61 41.99
C LYS A 24 12.56 4.56 41.81
N GLU A 25 11.68 4.39 42.80
CA GLU A 25 10.56 3.44 42.73
C GLU A 25 9.51 3.89 41.68
N THR A 26 9.19 5.19 41.66
CA THR A 26 8.25 5.74 40.66
C THR A 26 8.83 5.65 39.24
N ALA A 27 10.10 5.99 39.05
CA ALA A 27 10.78 5.84 37.77
C ALA A 27 10.83 4.37 37.30
N ARG A 28 11.07 3.42 38.25
CA ARG A 28 11.05 1.99 37.94
C ARG A 28 9.67 1.49 37.53
N ARG A 29 8.61 1.93 38.21
CA ARG A 29 7.21 1.59 37.86
C ARG A 29 6.86 2.14 36.48
N ALA A 30 7.13 3.42 36.23
CA ALA A 30 6.89 4.05 34.92
C ALA A 30 7.63 3.33 33.79
N LYS A 31 8.88 2.87 34.03
CA LYS A 31 9.64 2.09 33.05
C LYS A 31 9.01 0.72 32.80
N LEU A 32 8.55 0.02 33.86
CA LEU A 32 7.89 -1.28 33.71
C LEU A 32 6.55 -1.17 32.96
N GLU A 33 5.76 -0.13 33.27
CA GLU A 33 4.50 0.15 32.55
C GLU A 33 4.76 0.41 31.06
N LYS A 34 5.76 1.25 30.75
CA LYS A 34 6.17 1.52 29.37
C LYS A 34 6.67 0.26 28.64
N ASP A 35 7.45 -0.58 29.30
CA ASP A 35 7.95 -1.85 28.73
C ASP A 35 6.80 -2.84 28.48
N GLN A 36 5.78 -2.87 29.38
CA GLN A 36 4.58 -3.68 29.20
C GLN A 36 3.75 -3.18 28.02
N GLU A 37 3.51 -1.88 27.94
CA GLU A 37 2.80 -1.25 26.83
C GLU A 37 3.48 -1.55 25.49
N GLN A 38 4.79 -1.40 25.42
CA GLN A 38 5.56 -1.72 24.22
C GLN A 38 5.50 -3.21 23.83
N ARG A 39 5.45 -4.13 24.82
CA ARG A 39 5.28 -5.57 24.55
C ARG A 39 3.90 -5.87 23.99
N VAL A 40 2.86 -5.30 24.58
CA VAL A 40 1.48 -5.46 24.08
C VAL A 40 1.35 -4.92 22.66
N ASN A 41 1.92 -3.75 22.38
CA ASN A 41 1.92 -3.16 21.05
C ASN A 41 2.67 -4.04 20.03
N ARG A 42 3.85 -4.58 20.38
CA ARG A 42 4.58 -5.50 19.49
C ARG A 42 3.80 -6.78 19.21
N MET A 43 3.17 -7.37 20.25
CA MET A 43 2.34 -8.56 20.07
C MET A 43 1.15 -8.27 19.16
N ASN A 44 0.47 -7.14 19.35
CA ASN A 44 -0.62 -6.72 18.49
C ASN A 44 -0.16 -6.53 17.04
N MET A 45 0.99 -5.86 16.81
CA MET A 45 1.54 -5.69 15.46
C MET A 45 1.81 -7.04 14.77
N SER A 46 2.48 -7.96 15.46
CA SER A 46 2.77 -9.29 14.91
C SER A 46 1.48 -10.06 14.61
N PHE A 47 0.50 -10.02 15.52
CA PHE A 47 -0.79 -10.65 15.35
C PHE A 47 -1.54 -10.13 14.10
N PHE A 48 -1.64 -8.82 13.94
CA PHE A 48 -2.33 -8.23 12.79
C PHE A 48 -1.55 -8.44 11.47
N ALA A 49 -0.22 -8.43 11.51
CA ALA A 49 0.60 -8.76 10.35
C ALA A 49 0.35 -10.20 9.86
N ASN A 50 0.34 -11.15 10.80
CA ASN A 50 0.09 -12.57 10.51
C ASN A 50 -1.34 -12.79 10.00
N ILE A 51 -2.35 -12.25 10.69
CA ILE A 51 -3.75 -12.34 10.26
C ILE A 51 -3.94 -11.78 8.84
N SER A 52 -3.33 -10.64 8.55
CA SER A 52 -3.46 -10.06 7.20
C SER A 52 -2.81 -10.92 6.12
N HIS A 53 -1.70 -11.57 6.43
CA HIS A 53 -1.10 -12.54 5.53
C HIS A 53 -2.02 -13.74 5.32
N GLU A 54 -2.56 -14.30 6.41
CA GLU A 54 -3.47 -15.44 6.38
C GLU A 54 -4.80 -15.14 5.66
N PHE A 55 -5.30 -13.91 5.70
CA PHE A 55 -6.48 -13.52 4.90
C PHE A 55 -6.13 -13.20 3.44
N ARG A 56 -4.95 -12.63 3.17
CA ARG A 56 -4.58 -12.25 1.81
C ARG A 56 -4.38 -13.45 0.90
N THR A 57 -3.77 -14.51 1.41
CA THR A 57 -3.52 -15.74 0.65
C THR A 57 -4.82 -16.36 0.09
N PRO A 58 -5.84 -16.73 0.91
CA PRO A 58 -7.07 -17.30 0.37
C PRO A 58 -7.84 -16.33 -0.53
N LEU A 59 -7.82 -15.02 -0.25
CA LEU A 59 -8.46 -14.03 -1.11
C LEU A 59 -7.77 -13.93 -2.48
N THR A 60 -6.45 -14.08 -2.54
CA THR A 60 -5.71 -14.17 -3.81
C THR A 60 -6.10 -15.42 -4.59
N MET A 61 -6.21 -16.56 -3.90
CA MET A 61 -6.63 -17.83 -4.47
C MET A 61 -8.04 -17.79 -5.07
N ILE A 62 -8.93 -16.98 -4.50
CA ILE A 62 -10.28 -16.77 -5.04
C ILE A 62 -10.25 -15.73 -6.17
N SER A 63 -9.52 -14.63 -5.99
CA SER A 63 -9.48 -13.51 -6.95
C SER A 63 -8.96 -13.94 -8.32
N GLY A 64 -7.84 -14.69 -8.36
CA GLY A 64 -7.22 -15.11 -9.62
C GLY A 64 -8.16 -15.94 -10.52
N PRO A 65 -8.66 -17.09 -10.05
CA PRO A 65 -9.59 -17.91 -10.83
C PRO A 65 -10.87 -17.19 -11.22
N VAL A 66 -11.43 -16.37 -10.32
CA VAL A 66 -12.65 -15.60 -10.62
C VAL A 66 -12.39 -14.59 -11.74
N THR A 67 -11.26 -13.89 -11.72
CA THR A 67 -10.89 -12.96 -12.81
C THR A 67 -10.77 -13.71 -14.14
N GLN A 68 -10.09 -14.85 -14.18
CA GLN A 68 -9.96 -15.68 -15.39
C GLN A 68 -11.33 -16.15 -15.93
N LEU A 69 -12.24 -16.54 -15.01
CA LEU A 69 -13.59 -16.95 -15.41
C LEU A 69 -14.41 -15.77 -15.93
N CYS A 70 -14.26 -14.57 -15.37
CA CYS A 70 -14.91 -13.35 -15.86
C CYS A 70 -14.46 -12.98 -17.29
N GLU A 71 -13.19 -13.20 -17.61
CA GLU A 71 -12.59 -12.92 -18.92
C GLU A 71 -12.85 -14.03 -19.93
N SER A 72 -13.28 -15.22 -19.49
CA SER A 72 -13.54 -16.36 -20.36
C SER A 72 -14.74 -16.12 -21.31
N PRO A 73 -14.56 -16.27 -22.63
CA PRO A 73 -15.65 -16.15 -23.59
C PRO A 73 -16.69 -17.27 -23.48
N LYS A 74 -16.39 -18.34 -22.72
CA LYS A 74 -17.29 -19.48 -22.52
C LYS A 74 -18.36 -19.22 -21.43
N ILE A 75 -18.22 -18.16 -20.65
CA ILE A 75 -19.13 -17.82 -19.55
C ILE A 75 -19.88 -16.55 -19.91
N GLU A 76 -21.20 -16.68 -20.07
CA GLU A 76 -22.09 -15.61 -20.46
C GLU A 76 -23.33 -15.56 -19.53
N GLY A 77 -24.12 -14.50 -19.63
CA GLY A 77 -25.38 -14.35 -18.94
C GLY A 77 -25.28 -14.26 -17.42
N GLU A 78 -26.16 -14.93 -16.72
CA GLU A 78 -26.33 -14.87 -15.26
C GLU A 78 -25.08 -15.34 -14.51
N ASN A 79 -24.40 -16.37 -15.01
CA ASN A 79 -23.18 -16.88 -14.39
C ASN A 79 -22.03 -15.84 -14.41
N LYS A 80 -21.93 -15.05 -15.47
CA LYS A 80 -20.95 -13.96 -15.55
C LYS A 80 -21.24 -12.85 -14.52
N GLN A 81 -22.53 -12.52 -14.34
CA GLN A 81 -22.95 -11.56 -13.31
C GLN A 81 -22.63 -12.05 -11.90
N LEU A 82 -22.84 -13.34 -11.59
CA LEU A 82 -22.48 -13.94 -10.31
C LEU A 82 -20.97 -13.87 -10.06
N LEU A 83 -20.14 -14.16 -11.07
CA LEU A 83 -18.68 -14.04 -10.97
C LEU A 83 -18.23 -12.60 -10.70
N TYR A 84 -18.83 -11.61 -11.35
CA TYR A 84 -18.55 -10.20 -11.04
C TYR A 84 -18.92 -9.82 -9.59
N ILE A 85 -20.01 -10.38 -9.04
CA ILE A 85 -20.37 -10.18 -7.64
C ILE A 85 -19.30 -10.76 -6.72
N VAL A 86 -18.80 -11.97 -7.00
CA VAL A 86 -17.74 -12.61 -6.23
C VAL A 86 -16.45 -11.79 -6.33
N GLN A 87 -16.03 -11.40 -7.53
CA GLN A 87 -14.84 -10.58 -7.77
C GLN A 87 -14.88 -9.26 -6.98
N ARG A 88 -16.05 -8.58 -7.03
CA ARG A 88 -16.28 -7.33 -6.29
C ARG A 88 -16.23 -7.54 -4.77
N SER A 89 -16.74 -8.69 -4.28
CA SER A 89 -16.73 -9.04 -2.86
C SER A 89 -15.31 -9.33 -2.36
N VAL A 90 -14.52 -10.10 -3.11
CA VAL A 90 -13.10 -10.38 -2.82
C VAL A 90 -12.29 -9.09 -2.82
N GLY A 91 -12.46 -8.25 -3.84
CA GLY A 91 -11.80 -6.94 -3.90
C GLY A 91 -12.17 -6.03 -2.71
N ARG A 92 -13.40 -6.13 -2.19
CA ARG A 92 -13.81 -5.43 -0.96
C ARG A 92 -13.08 -5.98 0.26
N MET A 93 -13.01 -7.30 0.42
CA MET A 93 -12.31 -7.93 1.55
C MET A 93 -10.82 -7.58 1.56
N LEU A 94 -10.17 -7.60 0.41
CA LEU A 94 -8.76 -7.19 0.27
C LEU A 94 -8.55 -5.73 0.69
N ARG A 95 -9.43 -4.82 0.30
CA ARG A 95 -9.37 -3.43 0.74
C ARG A 95 -9.52 -3.29 2.26
N LEU A 96 -10.43 -4.05 2.89
CA LEU A 96 -10.62 -4.04 4.35
C LEU A 96 -9.39 -4.56 5.09
N VAL A 97 -8.78 -5.65 4.62
CA VAL A 97 -7.54 -6.21 5.18
C VAL A 97 -6.40 -5.19 5.08
N ASN A 98 -6.23 -4.54 3.93
CA ASN A 98 -5.21 -3.51 3.75
C ASN A 98 -5.45 -2.28 4.64
N GLN A 99 -6.71 -1.82 4.77
CA GLN A 99 -7.07 -0.73 5.69
C GLN A 99 -6.76 -1.08 7.15
N LEU A 100 -7.03 -2.32 7.57
CA LEU A 100 -6.71 -2.78 8.91
C LEU A 100 -5.19 -2.80 9.18
N MET A 101 -4.40 -3.21 8.19
CA MET A 101 -2.92 -3.18 8.27
C MET A 101 -2.37 -1.77 8.37
N ASP A 102 -2.84 -0.89 7.50
CA ASP A 102 -2.40 0.51 7.47
C ASP A 102 -2.80 1.23 8.78
N PHE A 103 -3.99 0.94 9.29
CA PHE A 103 -4.45 1.41 10.59
C PHE A 103 -3.50 1.00 11.72
N ASN A 104 -3.08 -0.28 11.74
CA ASN A 104 -2.16 -0.79 12.74
C ASN A 104 -0.77 -0.14 12.66
N LYS A 105 -0.26 0.11 11.46
CA LYS A 105 1.01 0.82 11.25
C LYS A 105 0.94 2.26 11.77
N LEU A 106 -0.21 2.90 11.60
CA LEU A 106 -0.44 4.26 12.05
C LEU A 106 -0.51 4.35 13.58
N GLU A 107 -1.19 3.40 14.25
CA GLU A 107 -1.28 3.33 15.71
C GLU A 107 0.08 3.15 16.40
N ASN A 108 1.02 2.54 15.72
CA ASN A 108 2.34 2.23 16.25
C ASN A 108 3.44 3.18 15.75
N ASP A 109 3.07 4.33 15.18
CA ASP A 109 3.99 5.35 14.62
C ASP A 109 5.01 4.76 13.62
N THR A 110 4.65 3.64 12.98
CA THR A 110 5.52 2.98 11.99
C THR A 110 5.23 3.39 10.57
N LEU A 111 4.13 4.13 10.35
CA LEU A 111 3.78 4.66 9.04
C LEU A 111 4.62 5.91 8.76
N LYS A 112 5.54 5.82 7.81
CA LYS A 112 6.41 6.93 7.42
C LYS A 112 5.77 7.73 6.30
N LEU A 113 5.97 9.06 6.36
CA LEU A 113 5.65 9.98 5.29
C LEU A 113 6.81 10.03 4.30
N ARG A 114 6.50 10.11 2.99
CA ARG A 114 7.48 10.27 1.91
C ARG A 114 6.94 11.25 0.90
N VAL A 115 7.33 12.49 1.04
CA VAL A 115 6.90 13.56 0.14
C VAL A 115 7.89 13.74 -1.01
N LYS A 116 7.35 14.04 -2.18
CA LYS A 116 8.08 14.43 -3.37
C LYS A 116 7.38 15.57 -4.08
N ARG A 117 8.13 16.35 -4.85
CA ARG A 117 7.55 17.43 -5.64
C ARG A 117 6.66 16.88 -6.75
N THR A 118 5.36 17.04 -6.61
CA THR A 118 4.33 16.40 -7.46
C THR A 118 3.27 17.41 -7.85
N ASP A 119 2.72 17.26 -9.05
CA ASP A 119 1.54 18.00 -9.49
C ASP A 119 0.29 17.37 -8.89
N ILE A 120 -0.32 18.05 -7.90
CA ILE A 120 -1.52 17.57 -7.21
C ILE A 120 -2.74 17.55 -8.14
N ILE A 121 -2.82 18.49 -9.10
CA ILE A 121 -3.98 18.58 -10.00
C ILE A 121 -4.10 17.33 -10.85
N SER A 122 -3.00 16.86 -11.44
CA SER A 122 -3.00 15.63 -12.24
C SER A 122 -3.42 14.42 -11.40
N GLN A 123 -3.05 14.36 -10.11
CA GLN A 123 -3.48 13.29 -9.22
C GLN A 123 -4.98 13.38 -8.93
N LEU A 124 -5.51 14.57 -8.62
CA LEU A 124 -6.94 14.75 -8.37
C LEU A 124 -7.79 14.44 -9.60
N GLN A 125 -7.37 14.85 -10.80
CA GLN A 125 -8.03 14.54 -12.07
C GLN A 125 -8.13 13.02 -12.28
N ARG A 126 -7.02 12.29 -12.06
CA ARG A 126 -7.01 10.81 -12.15
C ARG A 126 -8.06 10.17 -11.24
N PHE A 127 -8.22 10.67 -9.99
CA PHE A 127 -9.26 10.18 -9.09
C PHE A 127 -10.65 10.47 -9.60
N VAL A 128 -10.88 11.69 -10.04
CA VAL A 128 -12.18 12.08 -10.61
C VAL A 128 -12.57 11.15 -11.74
N ASP A 129 -11.65 10.80 -12.64
CA ASP A 129 -11.92 9.91 -13.76
C ASP A 129 -12.29 8.49 -13.31
N ILE A 130 -11.58 7.95 -12.31
CA ILE A 130 -11.91 6.64 -11.72
C ILE A 130 -13.31 6.65 -11.09
N PHE A 131 -13.64 7.68 -10.30
CA PHE A 131 -14.91 7.75 -9.60
C PHE A 131 -16.09 8.20 -10.48
N ARG A 132 -15.82 8.83 -11.63
CA ARG A 132 -16.85 9.26 -12.59
C ARG A 132 -17.65 8.07 -13.16
N ILE A 133 -16.99 6.94 -13.36
CA ILE A 133 -17.65 5.70 -13.81
C ILE A 133 -18.70 5.27 -12.76
N ASN A 134 -18.32 5.19 -11.50
CA ASN A 134 -19.21 4.80 -10.41
C ASN A 134 -20.33 5.83 -10.15
N ALA A 135 -20.03 7.12 -10.35
CA ALA A 135 -21.02 8.20 -10.24
C ALA A 135 -22.08 8.08 -11.34
N ASN A 136 -21.67 7.85 -12.58
CA ASN A 136 -22.56 7.68 -13.73
C ASN A 136 -23.50 6.47 -13.56
N GLU A 137 -23.01 5.34 -13.03
CA GLU A 137 -23.84 4.17 -12.74
C GLU A 137 -25.01 4.47 -11.77
N LYS A 138 -24.79 5.42 -10.85
CA LYS A 138 -25.81 5.89 -9.89
C LYS A 138 -26.58 7.12 -10.36
N GLY A 139 -26.28 7.66 -11.54
CA GLY A 139 -26.83 8.92 -12.04
C GLY A 139 -26.44 10.14 -11.18
N ILE A 140 -25.29 10.09 -10.46
CA ILE A 140 -24.78 11.19 -9.63
C ILE A 140 -23.89 12.08 -10.49
N ALA A 141 -24.14 13.40 -10.48
CA ALA A 141 -23.30 14.38 -11.14
C ALA A 141 -22.00 14.62 -10.31
N LEU A 142 -20.85 14.26 -10.88
CA LEU A 142 -19.53 14.54 -10.27
C LEU A 142 -18.91 15.76 -10.95
N ASN A 143 -18.93 16.89 -10.26
CA ASN A 143 -18.41 18.18 -10.73
C ASN A 143 -17.04 18.48 -10.09
N THR A 144 -16.19 19.20 -10.83
CA THR A 144 -14.86 19.61 -10.34
C THR A 144 -14.65 21.11 -10.56
N TYR A 145 -13.95 21.75 -9.64
CA TYR A 145 -13.65 23.17 -9.68
C TYR A 145 -12.20 23.42 -9.27
N GLY A 146 -11.50 24.28 -9.99
CA GLY A 146 -10.11 24.67 -9.70
C GLY A 146 -9.07 23.64 -10.15
N LEU A 147 -9.42 22.72 -11.08
CA LEU A 147 -8.50 21.69 -11.59
C LEU A 147 -7.99 21.99 -13.01
N GLU A 148 -8.01 23.26 -13.44
CA GLU A 148 -7.67 23.63 -14.83
C GLU A 148 -6.17 23.75 -15.06
N ASP A 149 -5.41 24.19 -14.04
CA ASP A 149 -3.96 24.46 -14.12
C ASP A 149 -3.16 23.41 -13.35
N THR A 150 -1.84 23.33 -13.63
CA THR A 150 -0.91 22.50 -12.86
C THR A 150 -0.49 23.18 -11.56
N PHE A 151 -0.39 22.44 -10.46
CA PHE A 151 0.09 22.96 -9.19
C PHE A 151 1.08 21.99 -8.52
N LEU A 152 2.36 22.39 -8.50
CA LEU A 152 3.44 21.60 -7.91
C LEU A 152 3.58 21.89 -6.42
N MET A 153 3.50 20.84 -5.59
CA MET A 153 3.70 20.90 -4.15
C MET A 153 4.48 19.68 -3.65
N TRP A 154 4.93 19.73 -2.41
CA TRP A 154 5.48 18.54 -1.74
C TRP A 154 4.35 17.64 -1.25
N LEU A 155 4.32 16.38 -1.70
CA LEU A 155 3.17 15.51 -1.53
C LEU A 155 3.56 14.03 -1.48
N ASP A 156 3.01 13.29 -0.52
CA ASP A 156 2.99 11.82 -0.55
C ASP A 156 1.74 11.37 -1.30
N VAL A 157 1.92 10.93 -2.55
CA VAL A 157 0.83 10.54 -3.44
C VAL A 157 0.02 9.38 -2.88
N ASP A 158 0.67 8.36 -2.28
CA ASP A 158 -0.02 7.19 -1.70
C ASP A 158 -0.95 7.60 -0.56
N LYS A 159 -0.54 8.57 0.26
CA LYS A 159 -1.37 9.05 1.36
C LYS A 159 -2.51 9.94 0.85
N LEU A 160 -2.25 10.80 -0.13
CA LEU A 160 -3.31 11.58 -0.78
C LEU A 160 -4.36 10.66 -1.40
N ASP A 161 -3.93 9.63 -2.14
CA ASP A 161 -4.79 8.62 -2.76
C ASP A 161 -5.77 8.02 -1.76
N LYS A 162 -5.28 7.65 -0.59
CA LYS A 162 -6.08 7.07 0.49
C LYS A 162 -7.04 8.08 1.12
N ILE A 163 -6.63 9.33 1.30
CA ILE A 163 -7.49 10.39 1.84
C ILE A 163 -8.63 10.69 0.86
N VAL A 164 -8.29 11.11 -0.36
CA VAL A 164 -9.27 11.54 -1.37
C VAL A 164 -10.20 10.40 -1.77
N GLY A 165 -9.65 9.18 -1.92
CA GLY A 165 -10.43 7.97 -2.20
C GLY A 165 -11.47 7.68 -1.11
N ASN A 166 -11.14 7.83 0.18
CA ASN A 166 -12.12 7.70 1.27
C ASN A 166 -13.19 8.78 1.23
N LEU A 167 -12.81 10.04 0.95
CA LEU A 167 -13.76 11.15 0.89
C LEU A 167 -14.74 10.99 -0.28
N LEU A 168 -14.25 10.72 -1.50
CA LEU A 168 -15.09 10.52 -2.70
C LEU A 168 -15.97 9.27 -2.58
N SER A 169 -15.44 8.18 -2.04
CA SER A 169 -16.21 6.95 -1.80
C SER A 169 -17.37 7.19 -0.83
N ASN A 170 -17.14 7.95 0.26
CA ASN A 170 -18.18 8.34 1.20
C ASN A 170 -19.21 9.28 0.56
N ALA A 171 -18.76 10.30 -0.19
CA ALA A 171 -19.65 11.21 -0.90
C ALA A 171 -20.61 10.46 -1.83
N LEU A 172 -20.09 9.55 -2.69
CA LEU A 172 -20.92 8.73 -3.59
C LEU A 172 -21.79 7.69 -2.87
N LYS A 173 -21.40 7.28 -1.67
CA LYS A 173 -22.18 6.34 -0.84
C LYS A 173 -23.42 7.02 -0.24
N PHE A 174 -23.26 8.23 0.26
CA PHE A 174 -24.31 8.94 0.98
C PHE A 174 -25.15 9.89 0.11
N THR A 175 -24.75 10.10 -1.14
CA THR A 175 -25.52 10.84 -2.12
C THR A 175 -26.63 9.94 -2.72
N PRO A 176 -27.90 10.38 -2.73
CA PRO A 176 -28.97 9.66 -3.41
C PRO A 176 -28.79 9.68 -4.93
N ASN A 177 -29.43 8.75 -5.62
CA ASN A 177 -29.44 8.71 -7.08
C ASN A 177 -29.99 10.05 -7.65
N GLY A 178 -29.34 10.59 -8.66
CA GLY A 178 -29.67 11.90 -9.23
C GLY A 178 -29.11 13.09 -8.45
N GLY A 179 -28.37 12.84 -7.35
CA GLY A 179 -27.72 13.89 -6.59
C GLY A 179 -26.41 14.40 -7.22
N LYS A 180 -25.67 15.22 -6.49
CA LYS A 180 -24.40 15.77 -6.95
C LYS A 180 -23.29 15.64 -5.91
N VAL A 181 -22.08 15.43 -6.41
CA VAL A 181 -20.82 15.45 -5.64
C VAL A 181 -19.89 16.48 -6.30
N GLU A 182 -19.25 17.31 -5.51
CA GLU A 182 -18.36 18.38 -5.99
C GLU A 182 -16.99 18.22 -5.34
N LEU A 183 -15.93 18.25 -6.16
CA LEU A 183 -14.56 18.31 -5.71
C LEU A 183 -13.98 19.68 -6.07
N CYS A 184 -13.60 20.47 -5.05
CA CYS A 184 -13.06 21.80 -5.21
C CYS A 184 -11.60 21.82 -4.76
N PHE A 185 -10.74 22.42 -5.57
CA PHE A 185 -9.35 22.70 -5.25
C PHE A 185 -9.15 24.21 -5.17
N ASP A 186 -8.38 24.66 -4.19
CA ASP A 186 -8.06 26.07 -3.98
C ASP A 186 -6.71 26.19 -3.25
N VAL A 187 -5.97 27.26 -3.53
CA VAL A 187 -4.75 27.62 -2.82
C VAL A 187 -5.04 28.82 -1.96
N ILE A 188 -4.88 28.66 -0.65
CA ILE A 188 -5.24 29.69 0.34
C ILE A 188 -4.01 30.12 1.14
N THR A 189 -4.07 31.36 1.66
CA THR A 189 -3.04 31.89 2.54
C THR A 189 -3.14 31.28 3.94
N ARG A 190 -2.07 31.46 4.74
CA ARG A 190 -2.06 31.02 6.15
C ARG A 190 -3.17 31.68 6.97
N GLU A 191 -3.46 32.94 6.69
CA GLU A 191 -4.53 33.71 7.38
C GLU A 191 -5.92 33.12 7.08
N GLU A 192 -6.16 32.74 5.84
CA GLU A 192 -7.41 32.09 5.42
C GLU A 192 -7.51 30.67 6.01
N ALA A 193 -6.41 29.93 6.02
CA ALA A 193 -6.33 28.61 6.65
C ALA A 193 -6.62 28.70 8.16
N ALA A 194 -6.08 29.71 8.86
CA ALA A 194 -6.32 29.95 10.29
C ALA A 194 -7.78 30.30 10.64
N ARG A 195 -8.56 30.79 9.69
CA ARG A 195 -10.02 31.00 9.87
C ARG A 195 -10.82 29.72 9.79
N LEU A 196 -10.31 28.73 9.04
CA LEU A 196 -10.98 27.45 8.82
C LEU A 196 -10.55 26.38 9.84
N PHE A 197 -9.29 26.44 10.29
CA PHE A 197 -8.65 25.46 11.15
C PHE A 197 -7.89 26.13 12.28
N THR A 198 -7.75 25.46 13.41
CA THR A 198 -6.88 25.89 14.51
C THR A 198 -5.44 25.48 14.18
N LEU A 199 -4.68 26.41 13.57
CA LEU A 199 -3.27 26.19 13.28
C LEU A 199 -2.42 26.30 14.54
N THR A 200 -1.32 25.58 14.60
CA THR A 200 -0.33 25.58 15.69
C THR A 200 0.91 26.38 15.31
N ASP A 201 1.82 26.63 16.25
CA ASP A 201 3.11 27.27 15.99
C ASP A 201 4.03 26.44 15.07
N LYS A 202 3.73 25.16 14.88
CA LYS A 202 4.45 24.28 13.96
C LYS A 202 4.00 24.45 12.50
N ASP A 203 2.85 25.05 12.26
CA ASP A 203 2.30 25.32 10.93
C ASP A 203 2.95 26.56 10.34
N ILE A 204 4.18 26.40 9.87
CA ILE A 204 5.04 27.50 9.41
C ILE A 204 4.86 27.87 7.94
N ASP A 205 4.10 27.07 7.18
CA ASP A 205 3.88 27.32 5.75
C ASP A 205 3.07 28.61 5.52
N THR A 206 3.40 29.31 4.46
CA THR A 206 2.74 30.56 4.06
C THR A 206 1.51 30.32 3.19
N GLN A 207 1.45 29.18 2.51
CA GLN A 207 0.37 28.78 1.62
C GLN A 207 -0.06 27.35 1.93
N TYR A 208 -1.34 27.11 1.78
CA TYR A 208 -1.96 25.80 1.96
C TYR A 208 -2.83 25.46 0.76
N VAL A 209 -2.84 24.18 0.40
CA VAL A 209 -3.81 23.63 -0.52
C VAL A 209 -5.05 23.21 0.26
N LYS A 210 -6.21 23.65 -0.21
CA LYS A 210 -7.53 23.27 0.27
C LYS A 210 -8.20 22.38 -0.77
N VAL A 211 -8.48 21.12 -0.41
CA VAL A 211 -9.30 20.19 -1.22
C VAL A 211 -10.61 19.96 -0.48
N ALA A 212 -11.73 20.31 -1.07
CA ALA A 212 -13.03 20.10 -0.48
C ALA A 212 -13.85 19.09 -1.31
N VAL A 213 -14.42 18.09 -0.66
CA VAL A 213 -15.38 17.15 -1.24
C VAL A 213 -16.73 17.40 -0.61
N ALA A 214 -17.69 17.87 -1.41
CA ALA A 214 -19.05 18.17 -0.99
C ALA A 214 -20.03 17.22 -1.65
N ASP A 215 -20.99 16.69 -0.89
CA ASP A 215 -22.07 15.85 -1.37
C ASP A 215 -23.43 16.54 -1.19
N SER A 216 -24.46 16.02 -1.88
CA SER A 216 -25.86 16.45 -1.71
C SER A 216 -26.69 15.41 -0.94
N GLY A 217 -26.06 14.73 -0.02
CA GLY A 217 -26.71 13.74 0.86
C GLY A 217 -27.50 14.38 1.99
N HIS A 218 -27.70 13.62 3.05
CA HIS A 218 -28.50 14.06 4.22
C HIS A 218 -27.74 15.02 5.15
N GLY A 219 -26.43 15.24 4.95
CA GLY A 219 -25.58 16.00 5.88
C GLY A 219 -25.25 15.25 7.15
N ILE A 220 -24.59 15.93 8.07
CA ILE A 220 -24.13 15.40 9.35
C ILE A 220 -24.70 16.29 10.46
N PRO A 221 -25.35 15.76 11.52
CA PRO A 221 -25.77 16.56 12.68
C PRO A 221 -24.58 17.31 13.30
N GLU A 222 -24.75 18.56 13.70
CA GLU A 222 -23.66 19.41 14.20
C GLU A 222 -22.92 18.77 15.38
N GLU A 223 -23.65 18.10 16.27
CA GLU A 223 -23.09 17.37 17.43
C GLU A 223 -22.22 16.17 17.07
N GLN A 224 -22.29 15.74 15.80
CA GLN A 224 -21.61 14.54 15.30
C GLN A 224 -20.47 14.86 14.33
N LEU A 225 -20.26 16.13 13.95
CA LEU A 225 -19.23 16.56 13.00
C LEU A 225 -17.80 16.14 13.41
N GLU A 226 -17.48 16.19 14.68
CA GLU A 226 -16.19 15.69 15.19
C GLU A 226 -16.20 14.17 15.40
N LYS A 227 -17.35 13.61 15.81
CA LYS A 227 -17.48 12.19 16.12
C LYS A 227 -17.34 11.30 14.88
N VAL A 228 -17.66 11.80 13.68
CA VAL A 228 -17.49 11.03 12.44
C VAL A 228 -16.03 10.63 12.16
N PHE A 229 -15.08 11.26 12.85
CA PHE A 229 -13.65 10.91 12.81
C PHE A 229 -13.23 9.98 13.95
N GLU A 230 -14.13 9.61 14.87
CA GLU A 230 -13.84 8.60 15.90
C GLU A 230 -13.82 7.20 15.30
N ARG A 231 -13.07 6.30 15.94
CA ARG A 231 -12.93 4.91 15.51
C ARG A 231 -14.25 4.17 15.60
N TYR A 232 -14.58 3.40 14.57
CA TYR A 232 -15.78 2.56 14.51
C TYR A 232 -17.08 3.35 14.59
N TYR A 233 -17.02 4.68 14.57
CA TYR A 233 -18.21 5.51 14.62
C TYR A 233 -18.97 5.44 13.28
N GLN A 234 -20.29 5.27 13.42
CA GLN A 234 -21.24 5.28 12.32
C GLN A 234 -22.48 6.06 12.72
N LEU A 235 -23.02 6.83 11.77
CA LEU A 235 -24.27 7.54 11.99
C LEU A 235 -25.41 6.53 12.10
N ASP A 236 -26.12 6.48 13.24
CA ASP A 236 -27.30 5.65 13.46
C ASP A 236 -28.48 6.15 12.61
N ASN A 237 -28.59 5.64 11.40
CA ASN A 237 -29.80 5.83 10.59
C ASN A 237 -30.79 4.68 10.84
N GLN A 238 -31.46 4.67 12.00
CA GLN A 238 -32.48 3.69 12.38
C GLN A 238 -33.76 3.72 11.51
N SER A 239 -33.89 4.66 10.57
CA SER A 239 -35.18 4.91 9.89
C SER A 239 -35.34 4.33 8.48
N LYS A 240 -34.32 3.72 7.89
CA LYS A 240 -34.48 3.05 6.56
C LYS A 240 -33.61 1.80 6.53
N GLY A 241 -34.21 0.63 6.61
CA GLY A 241 -33.65 -0.73 6.59
C GLY A 241 -32.55 -1.08 5.58
N THR A 242 -31.64 -0.18 5.33
CA THR A 242 -30.45 -0.36 4.53
C THR A 242 -29.27 -0.50 5.49
N TYR A 243 -28.76 -1.71 5.63
CA TYR A 243 -27.53 -2.00 6.37
C TYR A 243 -26.41 -1.07 5.89
N ASN A 244 -25.99 -0.14 6.75
CA ASN A 244 -24.85 0.75 6.51
C ASN A 244 -23.56 -0.07 6.52
N TRP A 245 -23.14 -0.56 5.37
CA TRP A 245 -21.91 -1.32 5.18
C TRP A 245 -20.70 -0.37 5.20
N GLY A 246 -20.25 0.02 6.36
CA GLY A 246 -19.01 0.76 6.57
C GLY A 246 -18.27 0.21 7.78
N THR A 247 -16.94 0.25 7.80
CA THR A 247 -16.13 -0.19 8.95
C THR A 247 -16.06 0.86 10.06
N GLY A 248 -16.45 2.11 9.79
CA GLY A 248 -16.21 3.24 10.69
C GLY A 248 -14.74 3.63 10.85
N ILE A 249 -13.85 3.08 10.03
CA ILE A 249 -12.40 3.34 10.09
C ILE A 249 -11.97 4.38 9.04
N GLY A 250 -12.69 4.50 7.93
CA GLY A 250 -12.25 5.26 6.75
C GLY A 250 -11.97 6.74 7.02
N LEU A 251 -12.87 7.45 7.71
CA LEU A 251 -12.70 8.87 8.04
C LEU A 251 -11.65 9.10 9.12
N TYR A 252 -11.62 8.26 10.14
CA TYR A 252 -10.53 8.27 11.14
C TYR A 252 -9.18 8.12 10.46
N TYR A 253 -9.04 7.14 9.56
CA TYR A 253 -7.81 6.88 8.82
C TYR A 253 -7.44 8.06 7.90
N ALA A 254 -8.40 8.62 7.17
CA ALA A 254 -8.17 9.80 6.32
C ALA A 254 -7.67 11.00 7.14
N ARG A 255 -8.28 11.27 8.32
CA ARG A 255 -7.83 12.35 9.21
C ARG A 255 -6.43 12.10 9.76
N SER A 256 -6.13 10.87 10.13
CA SER A 256 -4.80 10.51 10.64
C SER A 256 -3.71 10.64 9.57
N LEU A 257 -4.02 10.28 8.31
CA LEU A 257 -3.10 10.50 7.19
C LEU A 257 -2.92 11.99 6.87
N ALA A 258 -3.98 12.81 6.99
CA ALA A 258 -3.87 14.26 6.84
C ALA A 258 -2.97 14.86 7.93
N LEU A 259 -3.11 14.42 9.19
CA LEU A 259 -2.24 14.83 10.30
C LEU A 259 -0.79 14.36 10.11
N LEU A 260 -0.59 13.13 9.63
CA LEU A 260 0.75 12.63 9.28
C LEU A 260 1.41 13.49 8.20
N HIS A 261 0.62 14.01 7.27
CA HIS A 261 1.04 14.92 6.20
C HIS A 261 1.18 16.38 6.68
N HIS A 262 1.21 16.63 7.98
CA HIS A 262 1.24 17.95 8.62
C HIS A 262 0.08 18.86 8.20
N GLY A 263 -1.05 18.26 7.82
CA GLY A 263 -2.27 18.91 7.39
C GLY A 263 -3.45 18.64 8.32
N TYR A 264 -4.64 19.00 7.87
CA TYR A 264 -5.86 18.92 8.64
C TYR A 264 -7.02 18.39 7.81
N LEU A 265 -7.96 17.71 8.44
CA LEU A 265 -9.22 17.27 7.83
C LEU A 265 -10.39 17.63 8.74
N LYS A 266 -11.40 18.33 8.20
CA LYS A 266 -12.60 18.77 8.92
C LYS A 266 -13.86 18.36 8.17
N ALA A 267 -14.91 18.03 8.91
CA ALA A 267 -16.27 17.84 8.39
C ALA A 267 -17.11 19.09 8.65
N GLY A 268 -18.05 19.34 7.77
CA GLY A 268 -19.07 20.38 7.90
C GLY A 268 -20.27 20.02 7.05
N ASN A 269 -21.27 20.90 7.03
CA ASN A 269 -22.43 20.80 6.15
C ASN A 269 -22.38 21.89 5.07
N ARG A 270 -23.07 21.67 3.96
CA ARG A 270 -23.23 22.70 2.93
C ARG A 270 -23.96 23.92 3.50
N THR A 271 -23.57 25.11 3.05
CA THR A 271 -24.25 26.36 3.39
C THR A 271 -25.57 26.51 2.63
N GLU A 272 -25.67 25.89 1.46
CA GLU A 272 -26.87 25.91 0.63
C GLU A 272 -27.33 24.47 0.35
N GLY A 273 -28.55 24.15 0.73
CA GLY A 273 -29.15 22.82 0.55
C GLY A 273 -28.71 21.81 1.62
N ASN A 274 -29.00 20.54 1.36
CA ASN A 274 -28.57 19.42 2.23
C ASN A 274 -27.26 18.84 1.72
N GLY A 275 -26.45 18.29 2.63
CA GLY A 275 -25.24 17.54 2.31
C GLY A 275 -24.09 17.85 3.22
N ALA A 276 -23.06 17.00 3.20
CA ALA A 276 -21.84 17.18 3.95
C ALA A 276 -20.71 17.76 3.08
N VAL A 277 -19.75 18.40 3.74
CA VAL A 277 -18.51 18.89 3.13
C VAL A 277 -17.33 18.43 3.97
N PHE A 278 -16.40 17.74 3.35
CA PHE A 278 -15.12 17.38 3.97
C PHE A 278 -14.03 18.24 3.37
N THR A 279 -13.32 18.98 4.22
CA THR A 279 -12.25 19.90 3.81
C THR A 279 -10.92 19.40 4.30
N LEU A 280 -10.04 19.07 3.36
CA LEU A 280 -8.63 18.71 3.58
C LEU A 280 -7.77 19.95 3.39
N LEU A 281 -6.84 20.20 4.29
CA LEU A 281 -5.83 21.25 4.23
C LEU A 281 -4.44 20.59 4.27
N LEU A 282 -3.58 20.90 3.31
CA LEU A 282 -2.20 20.41 3.24
C LEU A 282 -1.21 21.57 3.05
N PRO A 283 -0.02 21.52 3.68
CA PRO A 283 1.04 22.50 3.44
C PRO A 283 1.62 22.33 2.03
N VAL A 284 2.11 23.42 1.43
CA VAL A 284 2.60 23.42 0.05
C VAL A 284 4.10 23.16 -0.03
N ASN A 285 4.89 23.76 0.89
CA ASN A 285 6.33 23.82 0.79
C ASN A 285 7.03 22.71 1.61
N ASP A 286 8.31 22.50 1.31
CA ASP A 286 9.19 21.56 2.04
C ASP A 286 9.51 21.98 3.47
N LEU A 287 9.33 23.28 3.82
CA LEU A 287 9.54 23.80 5.16
C LEU A 287 8.69 23.11 6.24
N SER A 288 7.55 22.57 5.84
CA SER A 288 6.64 21.83 6.73
C SER A 288 7.07 20.38 6.97
N TYR A 289 8.09 19.88 6.25
CA TYR A 289 8.53 18.49 6.30
C TYR A 289 9.98 18.38 6.80
N THR A 290 10.29 17.25 7.45
CA THR A 290 11.68 16.96 7.85
C THR A 290 12.50 16.45 6.65
N PRO A 291 13.83 16.59 6.67
CA PRO A 291 14.70 16.04 5.61
C PRO A 291 14.53 14.53 5.38
N GLU A 292 14.13 13.78 6.43
CA GLU A 292 13.90 12.35 6.35
C GLU A 292 12.57 11.99 5.65
N GLU A 293 11.61 12.92 5.62
CA GLU A 293 10.32 12.78 4.92
C GLU A 293 10.42 13.18 3.44
N CYS A 294 11.43 13.98 3.08
CA CYS A 294 11.66 14.44 1.70
C CYS A 294 12.45 13.40 0.90
N THR A 295 11.88 12.89 -0.18
CA THR A 295 12.59 11.98 -1.09
C THR A 295 13.38 12.80 -2.10
N LEU A 296 14.71 12.67 -2.12
CA LEU A 296 15.57 13.36 -3.08
C LEU A 296 15.38 12.80 -4.49
N PRO A 297 15.49 13.65 -5.55
CA PRO A 297 15.22 13.24 -6.95
C PRO A 297 16.12 12.16 -7.53
N GLU A 298 17.28 11.89 -6.92
CA GLU A 298 18.29 10.98 -7.48
C GLU A 298 17.96 9.48 -7.33
N GLU A 299 17.05 9.10 -6.44
CA GLU A 299 16.68 7.69 -6.27
C GLU A 299 15.61 7.18 -7.26
N GLU A 300 14.95 8.07 -8.02
CA GLU A 300 13.88 7.68 -8.96
C GLU A 300 14.33 7.48 -10.42
N GLN A 301 15.52 7.91 -10.81
CA GLN A 301 15.96 7.79 -12.22
C GLN A 301 16.15 6.35 -12.71
N ASN A 302 16.12 5.36 -11.82
CA ASN A 302 16.25 3.94 -12.19
C ASN A 302 14.94 3.11 -12.07
N LYS A 303 13.78 3.71 -11.83
CA LYS A 303 12.52 2.96 -11.60
C LYS A 303 11.35 3.31 -12.54
N ALA A 304 11.53 4.16 -13.50
CA ALA A 304 10.53 4.35 -14.54
C ALA A 304 10.67 3.24 -15.60
N PHE A 305 10.05 2.08 -15.35
CA PHE A 305 9.65 1.22 -16.46
C PHE A 305 8.55 1.96 -17.22
N PRO A 306 8.70 2.24 -18.51
CA PRO A 306 7.65 2.87 -19.29
C PRO A 306 6.46 1.92 -19.29
N ILE A 307 5.34 2.37 -18.72
CA ILE A 307 4.02 1.81 -19.03
C ILE A 307 3.81 2.12 -20.51
N GLN A 308 4.13 1.17 -21.35
CA GLN A 308 3.73 1.23 -22.75
C GLN A 308 2.21 1.09 -22.77
N THR A 309 1.56 2.19 -23.13
CA THR A 309 0.18 2.27 -23.57
C THR A 309 -0.16 1.10 -24.48
N GLU A 310 -1.37 0.58 -24.29
CA GLU A 310 -2.01 -0.42 -25.14
C GLU A 310 -2.08 0.08 -26.60
N GLU A 311 -1.04 -0.19 -27.38
CA GLU A 311 -1.13 -0.15 -28.83
C GLU A 311 -0.54 -1.43 -29.40
N GLN A 312 -1.45 -2.22 -29.97
CA GLN A 312 -1.21 -3.27 -30.96
C GLN A 312 -0.42 -4.52 -30.51
N TYR A 313 -1.08 -5.40 -29.77
CA TYR A 313 -0.76 -6.82 -29.90
C TYR A 313 -1.59 -7.44 -31.04
N GLN A 314 -1.13 -7.22 -32.27
CA GLN A 314 -1.46 -8.15 -33.36
C GLN A 314 -0.76 -9.47 -33.06
N LEU A 315 -1.57 -10.51 -32.92
CA LEU A 315 -1.12 -11.90 -32.91
C LEU A 315 -0.43 -12.20 -34.22
N GLU A 316 0.87 -12.12 -34.27
CA GLU A 316 1.64 -12.83 -35.26
C GLU A 316 1.63 -14.31 -34.89
N ASN A 317 0.73 -15.04 -35.53
CA ASN A 317 0.86 -16.47 -35.74
C ASN A 317 2.13 -16.74 -36.52
N THR A 318 3.18 -17.15 -35.85
CA THR A 318 4.36 -17.72 -36.54
C THR A 318 4.53 -19.17 -36.08
N GLU A 319 4.50 -20.00 -37.08
CA GLU A 319 4.57 -21.45 -37.13
C GLU A 319 5.56 -22.13 -36.19
N SER A 320 5.04 -23.16 -35.53
CA SER A 320 5.67 -24.44 -35.17
C SER A 320 7.17 -24.60 -35.46
N ILE A 321 7.99 -24.25 -34.47
CA ILE A 321 9.22 -24.97 -34.15
C ILE A 321 8.98 -25.60 -32.78
N ARG A 322 9.21 -26.88 -32.59
CA ARG A 322 9.19 -27.59 -31.33
C ARG A 322 10.24 -27.00 -30.39
N GLN A 323 9.97 -25.86 -29.81
CA GLN A 323 10.79 -25.30 -28.75
C GLN A 323 10.47 -26.08 -27.48
N GLN A 324 11.50 -26.65 -26.86
CA GLN A 324 11.45 -27.21 -25.53
C GLN A 324 10.88 -26.11 -24.61
N LYS A 325 9.74 -26.39 -23.93
CA LYS A 325 9.11 -25.42 -23.01
C LYS A 325 10.15 -24.99 -21.97
N GLN A 326 10.33 -23.70 -21.79
CA GLN A 326 11.17 -23.16 -20.73
C GLN A 326 10.70 -23.64 -19.36
N THR A 327 11.65 -23.95 -18.45
CA THR A 327 11.37 -24.52 -17.13
C THR A 327 11.36 -23.42 -16.07
N LEU A 328 10.24 -23.28 -15.35
CA LEU A 328 10.14 -22.38 -14.21
C LEU A 328 10.10 -23.18 -12.89
N LEU A 329 10.90 -22.73 -11.93
CA LEU A 329 10.87 -23.24 -10.56
C LEU A 329 9.97 -22.32 -9.70
N VAL A 330 8.88 -22.88 -9.17
CA VAL A 330 7.95 -22.19 -8.27
C VAL A 330 8.23 -22.68 -6.86
N VAL A 331 8.47 -21.75 -5.94
CA VAL A 331 8.80 -22.03 -4.54
C VAL A 331 7.81 -21.28 -3.65
N ASP A 332 6.94 -22.00 -2.96
CA ASP A 332 5.93 -21.44 -2.06
C ASP A 332 5.58 -22.52 -1.04
N ASP A 333 5.60 -22.22 0.25
CA ASP A 333 5.28 -23.17 1.32
C ASP A 333 3.78 -23.49 1.37
N ASP A 334 2.94 -22.61 0.83
CA ASP A 334 1.53 -22.88 0.62
C ASP A 334 1.34 -23.74 -0.65
N THR A 335 1.01 -25.01 -0.42
CA THR A 335 0.80 -25.98 -1.51
C THR A 335 -0.34 -25.58 -2.45
N GLU A 336 -1.36 -24.86 -1.97
CA GLU A 336 -2.48 -24.40 -2.79
C GLU A 336 -2.04 -23.28 -3.72
N VAL A 337 -1.24 -22.31 -3.22
CA VAL A 337 -0.65 -21.24 -4.05
C VAL A 337 0.27 -21.83 -5.11
N ALA A 338 1.14 -22.77 -4.73
CA ALA A 338 2.03 -23.45 -5.68
C ALA A 338 1.24 -24.20 -6.77
N HIS A 339 0.14 -24.88 -6.41
CA HIS A 339 -0.75 -25.55 -7.37
C HIS A 339 -1.49 -24.55 -8.28
N TYR A 340 -1.93 -23.43 -7.73
CA TYR A 340 -2.56 -22.37 -8.53
C TYR A 340 -1.58 -21.80 -9.55
N LEU A 341 -0.36 -21.42 -9.14
CA LEU A 341 0.69 -20.94 -10.04
C LEU A 341 1.05 -21.99 -11.09
N LYS A 342 1.12 -23.27 -10.70
CA LYS A 342 1.33 -24.36 -11.65
C LYS A 342 0.20 -24.45 -12.68
N ALA A 343 -1.06 -24.36 -12.27
CA ALA A 343 -2.20 -24.40 -13.18
C ALA A 343 -2.20 -23.19 -14.12
N LEU A 344 -1.88 -22.01 -13.63
CA LEU A 344 -1.80 -20.77 -14.40
C LEU A 344 -0.70 -20.79 -15.47
N LEU A 345 0.49 -21.32 -15.12
CA LEU A 345 1.70 -21.22 -15.94
C LEU A 345 1.97 -22.44 -16.83
N SER A 346 1.44 -23.62 -16.47
CA SER A 346 1.69 -24.89 -17.19
C SER A 346 1.23 -24.94 -18.67
N PRO A 347 0.21 -24.16 -19.11
CA PRO A 347 -0.09 -24.07 -20.53
C PRO A 347 1.09 -23.57 -21.38
N ILE A 348 1.94 -22.70 -20.83
CA ILE A 348 3.03 -22.01 -21.53
C ILE A 348 4.39 -22.60 -21.18
N TYR A 349 4.64 -22.94 -19.90
CA TYR A 349 5.93 -23.32 -19.35
C TYR A 349 5.94 -24.75 -18.75
N LYS A 350 7.12 -25.35 -18.58
CA LYS A 350 7.32 -26.53 -17.72
C LYS A 350 7.48 -26.05 -16.27
N ILE A 351 6.61 -26.48 -15.34
CA ILE A 351 6.62 -26.00 -13.95
C ILE A 351 7.14 -27.10 -13.02
N VAL A 352 8.13 -26.73 -12.22
CA VAL A 352 8.67 -27.51 -11.10
C VAL A 352 8.29 -26.78 -9.82
N CYS A 353 7.58 -27.45 -8.89
CA CYS A 353 7.20 -26.86 -7.61
C CYS A 353 8.09 -27.40 -6.50
N ARG A 354 8.46 -26.53 -5.54
CA ARG A 354 9.12 -26.86 -4.28
C ARG A 354 8.47 -26.02 -3.17
N PHE A 355 8.52 -26.52 -1.95
CA PHE A 355 7.77 -25.97 -0.82
C PHE A 355 8.67 -25.37 0.27
N ASP A 356 9.98 -25.38 0.06
CA ASP A 356 10.98 -24.79 0.93
C ASP A 356 12.24 -24.39 0.14
N ALA A 357 13.04 -23.47 0.70
CA ALA A 357 14.23 -22.93 0.04
C ALA A 357 15.34 -23.99 -0.17
N ASP A 358 15.48 -24.95 0.72
CA ASP A 358 16.56 -25.95 0.63
C ASP A 358 16.27 -26.99 -0.47
N SER A 359 15.02 -27.43 -0.60
CA SER A 359 14.59 -28.30 -1.71
C SER A 359 14.59 -27.55 -3.05
N ALA A 360 14.27 -26.24 -3.05
CA ALA A 360 14.36 -25.41 -4.23
C ALA A 360 15.81 -25.28 -4.72
N PHE A 361 16.76 -25.00 -3.85
CA PHE A 361 18.17 -24.88 -4.20
C PHE A 361 18.74 -26.19 -4.77
N LYS A 362 18.36 -27.34 -4.23
CA LYS A 362 18.73 -28.66 -4.80
C LYS A 362 18.16 -28.84 -6.22
N ALA A 363 16.88 -28.50 -6.40
CA ALA A 363 16.21 -28.63 -7.69
C ALA A 363 16.84 -27.74 -8.79
N MET A 364 17.50 -26.64 -8.45
CA MET A 364 18.20 -25.80 -9.42
C MET A 364 19.32 -26.53 -10.15
N ASN A 365 20.06 -27.39 -9.44
CA ASN A 365 21.11 -28.19 -10.06
C ASN A 365 20.58 -29.39 -10.87
N GLU A 366 19.41 -29.92 -10.47
CA GLU A 366 18.81 -31.09 -11.13
C GLU A 366 17.99 -30.72 -12.35
N GLU A 367 17.20 -29.64 -12.27
CA GLU A 367 16.21 -29.28 -13.30
C GLU A 367 16.66 -28.10 -14.18
N ALA A 368 17.74 -27.39 -13.80
CA ALA A 368 18.30 -26.22 -14.51
C ALA A 368 17.22 -25.22 -14.96
N PRO A 369 16.45 -24.60 -14.04
CA PRO A 369 15.33 -23.76 -14.42
C PRO A 369 15.77 -22.49 -15.15
N ASP A 370 14.89 -21.99 -16.01
CA ASP A 370 15.11 -20.76 -16.73
C ASP A 370 14.75 -19.51 -15.93
N LEU A 371 13.89 -19.66 -14.91
CA LEU A 371 13.47 -18.60 -13.99
C LEU A 371 12.98 -19.21 -12.68
N VAL A 372 13.22 -18.51 -11.58
CA VAL A 372 12.70 -18.84 -10.23
C VAL A 372 11.62 -17.84 -9.83
N LEU A 373 10.48 -18.35 -9.39
CA LEU A 373 9.40 -17.60 -8.78
C LEU A 373 9.29 -18.06 -7.32
N SER A 374 9.67 -17.22 -6.35
CA SER A 374 9.76 -17.62 -4.94
C SER A 374 8.90 -16.74 -4.06
N ASP A 375 8.12 -17.34 -3.15
CA ASP A 375 7.58 -16.59 -2.01
C ASP A 375 8.73 -16.08 -1.13
N VAL A 376 8.49 -14.92 -0.50
CA VAL A 376 9.42 -14.32 0.45
C VAL A 376 9.27 -14.95 1.84
N VAL A 377 8.03 -15.19 2.27
CA VAL A 377 7.74 -15.66 3.63
C VAL A 377 7.57 -17.16 3.62
N MET A 378 8.62 -17.88 3.98
CA MET A 378 8.62 -19.34 4.09
C MET A 378 9.24 -19.78 5.42
N PRO A 379 8.84 -20.93 6.00
CA PRO A 379 9.44 -21.48 7.20
C PRO A 379 10.93 -21.81 7.03
N GLY A 380 11.74 -21.50 8.02
CA GLY A 380 13.18 -21.74 7.99
C GLY A 380 13.91 -20.65 7.20
N ARG A 381 14.44 -20.96 6.03
CA ARG A 381 15.05 -19.97 5.12
C ARG A 381 13.97 -19.29 4.29
N ASN A 382 14.00 -17.97 4.30
CA ASN A 382 13.07 -17.14 3.53
C ASN A 382 13.49 -16.98 2.06
N GLY A 383 12.61 -16.41 1.24
CA GLY A 383 12.88 -16.19 -0.19
C GLY A 383 14.00 -15.20 -0.48
N TYR A 384 14.32 -14.28 0.44
CA TYR A 384 15.47 -13.38 0.33
C TYR A 384 16.79 -14.16 0.47
N ASP A 385 16.85 -15.09 1.42
CA ASP A 385 18.04 -15.93 1.62
C ASP A 385 18.28 -16.84 0.43
N LEU A 386 17.20 -17.43 -0.15
CA LEU A 386 17.27 -18.22 -1.37
C LEU A 386 17.78 -17.36 -2.56
N CYS A 387 17.21 -16.17 -2.75
CA CYS A 387 17.62 -15.25 -3.81
C CYS A 387 19.10 -14.89 -3.68
N ARG A 388 19.56 -14.49 -2.50
CA ARG A 388 20.96 -14.16 -2.23
C ARG A 388 21.87 -15.32 -2.57
N GLN A 389 21.53 -16.54 -2.12
CA GLN A 389 22.31 -17.74 -2.39
C GLN A 389 22.41 -18.04 -3.90
N ILE A 390 21.31 -17.86 -4.66
CA ILE A 390 21.31 -18.01 -6.11
C ILE A 390 22.23 -16.96 -6.77
N LYS A 391 22.16 -15.70 -6.33
CA LYS A 391 22.92 -14.59 -6.93
C LYS A 391 24.40 -14.58 -6.57
N GLU A 392 24.77 -15.19 -5.45
CA GLU A 392 26.17 -15.39 -5.06
C GLU A 392 26.83 -16.61 -5.71
N ASP A 393 26.04 -17.55 -6.23
CA ASP A 393 26.54 -18.74 -6.92
C ASP A 393 26.91 -18.41 -8.38
N LEU A 394 28.18 -18.61 -8.76
CA LEU A 394 28.69 -18.31 -10.10
C LEU A 394 28.01 -19.06 -11.24
N GLN A 395 27.46 -20.25 -10.95
CA GLN A 395 26.74 -21.06 -11.95
C GLN A 395 25.27 -20.69 -12.06
N LEU A 396 24.66 -20.15 -11.01
CA LEU A 396 23.22 -19.88 -10.92
C LEU A 396 22.86 -18.41 -11.00
N CYS A 397 23.81 -17.48 -10.78
CA CYS A 397 23.57 -16.03 -10.70
C CYS A 397 22.87 -15.43 -11.94
N HIS A 398 23.01 -16.09 -13.10
CA HIS A 398 22.40 -15.67 -14.35
C HIS A 398 20.90 -16.02 -14.45
N ILE A 399 20.36 -16.80 -13.50
CA ILE A 399 18.94 -17.20 -13.48
C ILE A 399 18.13 -16.06 -12.85
N PRO A 400 17.12 -15.53 -13.57
CA PRO A 400 16.27 -14.48 -13.00
C PRO A 400 15.41 -15.02 -11.86
N VAL A 401 15.35 -14.23 -10.79
CA VAL A 401 14.55 -14.52 -9.59
C VAL A 401 13.48 -13.45 -9.44
N ILE A 402 12.21 -13.87 -9.45
CA ILE A 402 11.06 -13.04 -9.14
C ILE A 402 10.59 -13.39 -7.73
N LEU A 403 10.60 -12.42 -6.82
CA LEU A 403 10.08 -12.59 -5.48
C LEU A 403 8.59 -12.24 -5.44
N VAL A 404 7.79 -13.14 -4.88
CA VAL A 404 6.35 -12.96 -4.66
C VAL A 404 6.10 -12.80 -3.17
N THR A 405 5.31 -11.81 -2.74
CA THR A 405 5.14 -11.56 -1.31
C THR A 405 3.81 -10.92 -0.99
N ALA A 406 3.30 -11.19 0.20
CA ALA A 406 2.18 -10.47 0.77
C ALA A 406 2.55 -9.09 1.37
N LYS A 407 3.84 -8.79 1.53
CA LYS A 407 4.32 -7.53 2.11
C LYS A 407 4.52 -6.49 1.01
N ALA A 408 3.61 -5.52 0.94
CA ALA A 408 3.61 -4.44 -0.07
C ALA A 408 4.39 -3.18 0.36
N THR A 409 5.23 -3.23 1.41
CA THR A 409 5.96 -2.03 1.86
C THR A 409 7.19 -1.77 0.98
N VAL A 410 7.47 -0.49 0.73
CA VAL A 410 8.65 -0.06 -0.04
C VAL A 410 9.96 -0.55 0.60
N GLU A 411 10.01 -0.64 1.93
CA GLU A 411 11.16 -1.18 2.67
C GLU A 411 11.45 -2.63 2.30
N ASN A 412 10.42 -3.48 2.21
CA ASN A 412 10.57 -4.87 1.80
C ASN A 412 10.91 -5.00 0.29
N GLN A 413 10.44 -4.07 -0.55
CA GLN A 413 10.84 -4.02 -1.97
C GLN A 413 12.30 -3.62 -2.12
N VAL A 414 12.77 -2.63 -1.34
CA VAL A 414 14.18 -2.22 -1.30
C VAL A 414 15.06 -3.36 -0.75
N GLU A 415 14.62 -4.06 0.29
CA GLU A 415 15.31 -5.25 0.80
C GLU A 415 15.40 -6.33 -0.27
N GLY A 416 14.30 -6.63 -0.98
CA GLY A 416 14.28 -7.58 -2.09
C GLY A 416 15.23 -7.21 -3.24
N LEU A 417 15.27 -5.93 -3.62
CA LEU A 417 16.21 -5.46 -4.65
C LEU A 417 17.67 -5.52 -4.17
N ASN A 418 17.94 -5.22 -2.90
CA ASN A 418 19.28 -5.34 -2.31
C ASN A 418 19.77 -6.80 -2.23
N THR A 419 18.87 -7.79 -2.27
CA THR A 419 19.25 -9.21 -2.37
C THR A 419 19.59 -9.66 -3.80
N GLY A 420 19.46 -8.77 -4.78
CA GLY A 420 19.74 -9.03 -6.19
C GLY A 420 18.58 -9.65 -6.96
N ALA A 421 17.36 -9.60 -6.45
CA ALA A 421 16.18 -10.08 -7.16
C ALA A 421 15.92 -9.24 -8.43
N ASP A 422 15.55 -9.90 -9.54
CA ASP A 422 15.32 -9.26 -10.83
C ASP A 422 13.95 -8.61 -10.92
N ALA A 423 12.99 -9.08 -10.13
CA ALA A 423 11.67 -8.48 -10.02
C ALA A 423 10.97 -8.85 -8.69
N TYR A 424 9.93 -8.07 -8.37
CA TYR A 424 9.16 -8.19 -7.15
C TYR A 424 7.66 -8.07 -7.45
N VAL A 425 6.86 -8.99 -6.94
CA VAL A 425 5.41 -9.03 -7.15
C VAL A 425 4.68 -9.15 -5.82
N THR A 426 3.69 -8.30 -5.59
CA THR A 426 2.89 -8.34 -4.37
C THR A 426 1.66 -9.23 -4.53
N LYS A 427 1.38 -10.09 -3.54
CA LYS A 427 0.10 -10.80 -3.42
C LYS A 427 -0.97 -9.81 -2.86
N PRO A 428 -2.18 -9.73 -3.45
CA PRO A 428 -2.64 -10.45 -4.63
C PRO A 428 -2.06 -9.85 -5.93
N PHE A 429 -1.71 -10.70 -6.87
CA PHE A 429 -1.22 -10.30 -8.17
C PHE A 429 -2.25 -10.58 -9.27
N GLU A 430 -2.20 -9.76 -10.31
CA GLU A 430 -2.98 -9.96 -11.51
C GLU A 430 -2.29 -11.01 -12.40
N PRO A 431 -2.99 -12.08 -12.85
CA PRO A 431 -2.39 -13.13 -13.66
C PRO A 431 -1.69 -12.64 -14.92
N ASN A 432 -2.31 -11.70 -15.66
CA ASN A 432 -1.74 -11.14 -16.89
C ASN A 432 -0.46 -10.34 -16.63
N TYR A 433 -0.41 -9.59 -15.52
CA TYR A 433 0.79 -8.86 -15.09
C TYR A 433 1.94 -9.83 -14.77
N LEU A 434 1.68 -10.90 -14.01
CA LEU A 434 2.67 -11.91 -13.66
C LEU A 434 3.23 -12.60 -14.94
N LEU A 435 2.35 -12.99 -15.87
CA LEU A 435 2.74 -13.59 -17.14
C LEU A 435 3.62 -12.66 -18.00
N ALA A 436 3.24 -11.37 -18.10
CA ALA A 436 4.02 -10.36 -18.82
C ALA A 436 5.40 -10.16 -18.20
N LEU A 437 5.50 -10.14 -16.86
CA LEU A 437 6.75 -9.99 -16.12
C LEU A 437 7.67 -11.19 -16.34
N ILE A 438 7.17 -12.42 -16.20
CA ILE A 438 7.93 -13.66 -16.49
C ILE A 438 8.47 -13.63 -17.90
N LYS A 439 7.63 -13.32 -18.90
CA LYS A 439 8.03 -13.23 -20.31
C LYS A 439 9.13 -12.19 -20.54
N SER A 440 9.04 -11.04 -19.88
CA SER A 440 10.04 -9.98 -19.95
C SER A 440 11.39 -10.43 -19.40
N GLN A 441 11.41 -11.08 -18.21
CA GLN A 441 12.65 -11.55 -17.60
C GLN A 441 13.32 -12.66 -18.41
N LEU A 442 12.56 -13.60 -18.94
CA LEU A 442 13.07 -14.65 -19.81
C LEU A 442 13.67 -14.08 -21.11
N LYS A 443 13.01 -13.10 -21.73
CA LYS A 443 13.51 -12.42 -22.94
C LYS A 443 14.82 -11.67 -22.67
N ASN A 444 14.94 -10.99 -21.52
CA ASN A 444 16.16 -10.31 -21.11
C ASN A 444 17.33 -11.30 -20.94
N ARG A 445 17.08 -12.45 -20.29
CA ARG A 445 18.08 -13.52 -20.14
C ARG A 445 18.57 -14.05 -21.50
N GLU A 446 17.66 -14.34 -22.43
CA GLU A 446 18.00 -14.79 -23.77
C GLU A 446 18.86 -13.77 -24.52
N LYS A 447 18.53 -12.48 -24.40
CA LYS A 447 19.27 -11.39 -25.02
C LYS A 447 20.70 -11.29 -24.47
N VAL A 448 20.89 -11.39 -23.17
CA VAL A 448 22.22 -11.41 -22.53
C VAL A 448 23.01 -12.64 -22.97
N ARG A 449 22.39 -13.82 -23.02
CA ARG A 449 23.04 -15.06 -23.47
C ARG A 449 23.48 -14.98 -24.92
N SER A 450 22.69 -14.40 -25.83
CA SER A 450 23.03 -14.22 -27.23
C SER A 450 24.21 -13.25 -27.41
N LEU A 451 24.28 -12.17 -26.64
CA LEU A 451 25.39 -11.22 -26.67
C LEU A 451 26.71 -11.85 -26.20
N LEU A 452 26.68 -12.62 -25.14
CA LEU A 452 27.85 -13.33 -24.60
C LEU A 452 28.35 -14.42 -25.58
N SER A 453 27.47 -15.12 -26.26
CA SER A 453 27.87 -16.13 -27.30
C SER A 453 28.46 -15.50 -28.53
N GLN A 454 28.07 -14.29 -28.90
CA GLN A 454 28.67 -13.54 -30.01
C GLN A 454 30.08 -12.99 -29.67
N SER A 455 30.30 -12.52 -28.45
CA SER A 455 31.62 -12.04 -28.00
C SER A 455 32.67 -13.16 -27.97
N THR A 456 32.29 -14.38 -27.57
CA THR A 456 33.20 -15.56 -27.58
C THR A 456 33.55 -16.05 -28.98
N GLN A 457 32.77 -15.73 -30.00
CA GLN A 457 33.14 -16.01 -31.40
C GLN A 457 34.09 -14.94 -31.97
N THR A 458 33.98 -13.70 -31.54
CA THR A 458 34.81 -12.59 -32.02
C THR A 458 36.25 -12.72 -31.51
N ASP A 459 36.44 -13.16 -30.25
CA ASP A 459 37.77 -13.40 -29.68
C ASP A 459 38.54 -14.59 -30.33
N LYS A 460 37.83 -15.55 -30.93
CA LYS A 460 38.46 -16.63 -31.73
C LYS A 460 38.92 -16.21 -33.10
N ILE A 461 38.40 -15.10 -33.62
CA ILE A 461 38.78 -14.57 -34.95
C ILE A 461 39.99 -13.63 -34.85
N CYS A 462 40.28 -13.07 -33.68
CA CYS A 462 41.46 -12.24 -33.46
C CYS A 462 42.75 -13.01 -33.10
N LEU A 463 42.69 -14.36 -32.99
CA LEU A 463 43.84 -15.22 -32.70
C LEU A 463 44.24 -16.14 -33.86
N LEU A 464 43.73 -15.90 -35.07
CA LEU A 464 44.21 -16.44 -36.34
C LEU A 464 44.69 -15.30 -37.24
#